data_7b6d320abcca550f5c70b264471f57ea
#
_entry.id   7b6d320abcca550f5c70b264471f57ea
#
_cell.length_a   1.000
_cell.length_b   1.000
_cell.length_c   1.000
_cell.angle_alpha   90.00
_cell.angle_beta   90.00
_cell.angle_gamma   90.00
#
_symmetry.space_group_name_H-M   'P 1'
#
loop_
_entity.id
_entity.type
_entity.pdbx_description
1 polymer ?
#
loop_
_entity_poly.entity_id
_entity_poly.type
_entity_poly.pdbx_seq_one_letter_code
_entity_poly.pdbx_strand_id
1 'polypeptide(L)'
;MNDKIIIKGARENNLKNIDVEIPKNKLVVMTGVSGSGKSSLAFDTIYAEGERRYIESLSAYARQFLGGGERANVDSIEGLSPSISIDQKTTNNNPRSTVGTVTEIYDYLRLLFARIGVPYCPTHKKPISSQSVEEMTNKILEYPEGTKLEVYGPIVHGEKGTHKDLFDKLRKDGYTRVRVNGNIYELSEDIVLEKNKKDNIDVLIDRIVIKEDIRSRLFEAIENATKIANGKVVINILGDKEIVMSEHFACPDCDFSLPELEPRIFSFNAPYGACPHCKGLGKTKHIDLDLLIPDWNLSIPDGGIKSFKYGKSKKFFRDQQENDSIETTMLNTVAKVKGIDLTKPLKDFTEEEINTILYGSDEIYEYTFITGKGTERKSIGTYEGIVTNLERRYMETSSSWIREWIEGFMGEDVCPTCKGARLQKDILNILINNKSIWDVVNMSIKDLIVFFDKLKLTKQQEEISELIVKEIKNRLEFLDHVGLNYLTLSREAGTLSGGEAQRIRLATQIGSRLSGVLYVLDAPSIGLHQKDNDRLIESLKDMRDLGNTLIVVEHDEDTMRAADHIIDIGPSAGNEGGYLVAQGTVKDSKHVRNL
;
A
#
# COMPACT_ATOMS: atom_id res chain seq x y z
N MET A 1 16.83 36.89 -21.43
CA MET A 1 15.99 36.21 -20.43
C MET A 1 16.29 36.84 -19.07
N ASN A 2 15.29 37.11 -18.24
CA ASN A 2 15.52 37.72 -16.93
C ASN A 2 16.26 36.71 -16.04
N ASP A 3 17.50 36.98 -15.70
CA ASP A 3 18.34 36.10 -14.85
C ASP A 3 18.01 36.20 -13.35
N LYS A 4 16.93 36.94 -13.05
CA LYS A 4 16.46 37.16 -11.67
C LYS A 4 14.94 36.98 -11.58
N ILE A 5 14.49 36.63 -10.40
CA ILE A 5 13.10 36.81 -9.95
C ILE A 5 13.03 38.15 -9.24
N ILE A 6 12.15 39.05 -9.68
CA ILE A 6 12.02 40.40 -9.13
C ILE A 6 10.66 40.50 -8.46
N ILE A 7 10.65 40.77 -7.18
CA ILE A 7 9.46 40.92 -6.34
C ILE A 7 9.39 42.38 -5.92
N LYS A 8 8.21 43.01 -6.12
CA LYS A 8 7.96 44.39 -5.69
C LYS A 8 6.74 44.46 -4.81
N GLY A 9 6.89 45.12 -3.69
CA GLY A 9 5.81 45.44 -2.80
C GLY A 9 5.20 44.23 -2.08
N ALA A 10 5.98 43.26 -1.61
CA ALA A 10 5.47 42.11 -0.86
C ALA A 10 4.94 42.53 0.51
N ARG A 11 3.65 42.13 0.81
CA ARG A 11 2.91 42.55 2.01
C ARG A 11 2.18 41.39 2.68
N GLU A 12 2.49 40.13 2.32
CA GLU A 12 1.86 38.98 2.97
C GLU A 12 2.19 38.91 4.46
N ASN A 13 1.20 38.62 5.27
CA ASN A 13 1.27 38.52 6.72
C ASN A 13 1.96 39.75 7.35
N ASN A 14 3.18 39.58 7.90
CA ASN A 14 3.92 40.65 8.56
C ASN A 14 4.93 41.40 7.66
N LEU A 15 4.99 41.08 6.37
CA LEU A 15 5.92 41.75 5.43
C LEU A 15 5.57 43.24 5.26
N LYS A 16 6.61 44.10 5.27
CA LYS A 16 6.47 45.56 5.28
C LYS A 16 6.74 46.19 3.92
N ASN A 17 5.98 45.74 2.88
CA ASN A 17 6.08 46.30 1.53
C ASN A 17 7.52 46.23 0.99
N ILE A 18 8.10 45.05 1.02
CA ILE A 18 9.50 44.85 0.67
C ILE A 18 9.69 44.52 -0.82
N ASP A 19 10.81 44.99 -1.37
CA ASP A 19 11.30 44.66 -2.69
C ASP A 19 12.47 43.71 -2.59
N VAL A 20 12.46 42.57 -3.34
CA VAL A 20 13.48 41.54 -3.26
C VAL A 20 13.87 41.08 -4.66
N GLU A 21 15.17 40.92 -4.90
CA GLU A 21 15.71 40.32 -6.11
C GLU A 21 16.38 38.96 -5.82
N ILE A 22 15.98 37.93 -6.54
CA ILE A 22 16.50 36.56 -6.35
C ILE A 22 17.17 36.09 -7.63
N PRO A 23 18.47 35.77 -7.62
CA PRO A 23 19.16 35.25 -8.81
C PRO A 23 18.64 33.84 -9.14
N LYS A 24 18.40 33.58 -10.44
CA LYS A 24 18.01 32.25 -10.93
C LYS A 24 19.18 31.29 -10.98
N ASN A 25 18.87 29.98 -10.94
CA ASN A 25 19.85 28.89 -10.99
C ASN A 25 20.91 29.01 -9.88
N LYS A 26 20.45 29.38 -8.69
CA LYS A 26 21.27 29.59 -7.51
C LYS A 26 20.64 28.94 -6.29
N LEU A 27 21.49 28.59 -5.32
CA LEU A 27 21.08 28.23 -3.98
C LEU A 27 20.94 29.51 -3.15
N VAL A 28 19.71 29.90 -2.86
CA VAL A 28 19.35 31.11 -2.11
C VAL A 28 18.87 30.72 -0.73
N VAL A 29 19.50 31.24 0.31
CA VAL A 29 19.08 30.99 1.69
C VAL A 29 18.38 32.21 2.23
N MET A 30 17.16 32.03 2.75
CA MET A 30 16.41 33.03 3.51
C MET A 30 16.63 32.81 5.01
N THR A 31 17.22 33.78 5.67
CA THR A 31 17.56 33.73 7.10
C THR A 31 16.87 34.85 7.88
N GLY A 32 16.95 34.79 9.20
CA GLY A 32 16.38 35.76 10.15
C GLY A 32 15.75 35.05 11.36
N VAL A 33 15.32 35.79 12.37
CA VAL A 33 14.71 35.23 13.58
C VAL A 33 13.38 34.54 13.29
N SER A 34 12.96 33.61 14.15
CA SER A 34 11.66 32.95 14.02
C SER A 34 10.54 33.98 14.08
N GLY A 35 9.56 33.90 13.16
CA GLY A 35 8.46 34.87 13.06
C GLY A 35 8.84 36.19 12.36
N SER A 36 10.03 36.32 11.75
CA SER A 36 10.44 37.55 11.05
C SER A 36 9.75 37.76 9.69
N GLY A 37 9.10 36.73 9.10
CA GLY A 37 8.45 36.83 7.80
C GLY A 37 9.12 36.01 6.68
N LYS A 38 10.12 35.19 6.99
CA LYS A 38 10.81 34.32 6.00
C LYS A 38 9.83 33.42 5.25
N SER A 39 9.02 32.66 6.00
CA SER A 39 8.03 31.76 5.42
C SER A 39 6.94 32.52 4.66
N SER A 40 6.55 33.71 5.11
CA SER A 40 5.62 34.60 4.41
C SER A 40 6.14 35.04 3.05
N LEU A 41 7.44 35.30 2.94
CA LEU A 41 8.05 35.63 1.65
C LEU A 41 8.23 34.37 0.78
N ALA A 42 8.81 33.29 1.34
CA ALA A 42 9.16 32.09 0.59
C ALA A 42 7.93 31.30 0.12
N PHE A 43 6.99 30.99 1.04
CA PHE A 43 5.85 30.12 0.79
C PHE A 43 4.58 30.91 0.43
N ASP A 44 4.16 31.86 1.26
CA ASP A 44 2.89 32.56 1.08
C ASP A 44 2.94 33.57 -0.07
N THR A 45 4.13 34.04 -0.47
CA THR A 45 4.31 34.98 -1.57
C THR A 45 4.87 34.30 -2.84
N ILE A 46 6.09 33.79 -2.79
CA ILE A 46 6.82 33.31 -3.98
C ILE A 46 6.25 31.98 -4.48
N TYR A 47 6.17 30.99 -3.59
CA TYR A 47 5.66 29.67 -3.97
C TYR A 47 4.17 29.76 -4.37
N ALA A 48 3.34 30.40 -3.55
CA ALA A 48 1.90 30.53 -3.80
C ALA A 48 1.59 31.19 -5.15
N GLU A 49 2.32 32.26 -5.53
CA GLU A 49 2.14 32.93 -6.81
C GLU A 49 2.64 32.06 -7.98
N GLY A 50 3.75 31.32 -7.78
CA GLY A 50 4.27 30.39 -8.79
C GLY A 50 3.32 29.22 -9.05
N GLU A 51 2.77 28.62 -8.00
CA GLU A 51 1.75 27.57 -8.09
C GLU A 51 0.47 28.09 -8.76
N ARG A 52 -0.03 29.25 -8.34
CA ARG A 52 -1.22 29.88 -8.92
C ARG A 52 -1.06 30.07 -10.44
N ARG A 53 0.06 30.62 -10.91
CA ARG A 53 0.34 30.82 -12.34
C ARG A 53 0.44 29.51 -13.09
N TYR A 54 1.02 28.49 -12.48
CA TYR A 54 1.08 27.15 -13.06
C TYR A 54 -0.33 26.59 -13.24
N ILE A 55 -1.17 26.62 -12.19
CA ILE A 55 -2.57 26.16 -12.25
C ILE A 55 -3.37 26.94 -13.30
N GLU A 56 -3.19 28.26 -13.41
CA GLU A 56 -3.84 29.09 -14.43
C GLU A 56 -3.45 28.71 -15.87
N SER A 57 -2.25 28.18 -16.07
CA SER A 57 -1.79 27.71 -17.38
C SER A 57 -2.44 26.40 -17.82
N LEU A 58 -3.07 25.66 -16.90
CA LEU A 58 -3.73 24.38 -17.17
C LEU A 58 -5.11 24.57 -17.83
N SER A 59 -5.65 23.48 -18.38
CA SER A 59 -7.01 23.49 -18.97
C SER A 59 -8.08 23.83 -17.92
N ALA A 60 -9.21 24.40 -18.36
CA ALA A 60 -10.33 24.74 -17.49
C ALA A 60 -10.84 23.53 -16.70
N TYR A 61 -10.79 22.33 -17.29
CA TYR A 61 -11.15 21.07 -16.64
C TYR A 61 -10.20 20.75 -15.49
N ALA A 62 -8.89 20.80 -15.71
CA ALA A 62 -7.89 20.52 -14.66
C ALA A 62 -7.99 21.52 -13.49
N ARG A 63 -8.26 22.80 -13.76
CA ARG A 63 -8.44 23.84 -12.74
C ARG A 63 -9.61 23.58 -11.78
N GLN A 64 -10.69 22.94 -12.24
CA GLN A 64 -11.83 22.58 -11.39
C GLN A 64 -11.46 21.59 -10.28
N PHE A 65 -10.48 20.73 -10.53
CA PHE A 65 -10.04 19.73 -9.55
C PHE A 65 -8.94 20.24 -8.61
N LEU A 66 -8.08 21.13 -9.09
CA LEU A 66 -6.93 21.62 -8.35
C LEU A 66 -7.26 22.83 -7.45
N GLY A 67 -8.40 23.47 -7.70
CA GLY A 67 -8.76 24.71 -7.04
C GLY A 67 -8.00 25.91 -7.62
N GLY A 68 -8.44 27.13 -7.30
CA GLY A 68 -7.73 28.38 -7.62
C GLY A 68 -7.05 28.87 -6.34
N GLY A 69 -5.73 29.05 -6.35
CA GLY A 69 -5.02 29.74 -5.27
C GLY A 69 -5.40 31.23 -5.22
N GLU A 70 -5.41 31.81 -4.02
CA GLU A 70 -5.55 33.25 -3.87
C GLU A 70 -4.27 33.95 -4.38
N ARG A 71 -4.44 35.14 -4.93
CA ARG A 71 -3.31 35.93 -5.40
C ARG A 71 -2.54 36.47 -4.19
N ALA A 72 -1.22 36.28 -4.17
CA ALA A 72 -0.38 36.84 -3.13
C ALA A 72 -0.49 38.37 -3.08
N ASN A 73 -0.42 38.92 -1.88
CA ASN A 73 -0.48 40.36 -1.65
C ASN A 73 0.87 41.02 -2.01
N VAL A 74 1.03 41.31 -3.29
CA VAL A 74 2.25 41.80 -3.89
C VAL A 74 1.93 42.69 -5.09
N ASP A 75 2.72 43.73 -5.34
CA ASP A 75 2.50 44.61 -6.51
C ASP A 75 2.82 43.88 -7.80
N SER A 76 4.00 43.26 -7.89
CA SER A 76 4.38 42.43 -9.05
C SER A 76 5.43 41.41 -8.68
N ILE A 77 5.40 40.24 -9.37
CA ILE A 77 6.48 39.26 -9.38
C ILE A 77 6.80 38.90 -10.84
N GLU A 78 8.03 39.15 -11.25
CA GLU A 78 8.54 38.84 -12.57
C GLU A 78 9.56 37.70 -12.52
N GLY A 79 9.64 36.92 -13.59
CA GLY A 79 10.66 35.89 -13.75
C GLY A 79 10.41 34.58 -13.01
N LEU A 80 9.22 34.35 -12.42
CA LEU A 80 8.88 33.07 -11.77
C LEU A 80 8.93 31.89 -12.74
N SER A 81 9.51 30.80 -12.27
CA SER A 81 9.44 29.46 -12.88
C SER A 81 8.34 28.64 -12.19
N PRO A 82 7.90 27.51 -12.77
CA PRO A 82 7.06 26.56 -12.06
C PRO A 82 7.67 26.23 -10.69
N SER A 83 6.88 26.29 -9.63
CA SER A 83 7.37 26.18 -8.27
C SER A 83 6.89 24.88 -7.58
N ILE A 84 7.77 24.29 -6.79
CA ILE A 84 7.52 23.09 -5.97
C ILE A 84 7.92 23.40 -4.54
N SER A 85 7.00 23.18 -3.59
CA SER A 85 7.33 23.32 -2.17
C SER A 85 7.68 21.97 -1.53
N ILE A 86 8.67 22.01 -0.63
CA ILE A 86 9.06 20.87 0.20
C ILE A 86 9.01 21.34 1.66
N ASP A 87 7.81 21.29 2.22
CA ASP A 87 7.53 21.72 3.60
C ASP A 87 7.63 20.55 4.60
N GLN A 88 7.62 20.88 5.90
CA GLN A 88 7.65 19.88 6.98
C GLN A 88 6.28 19.28 7.31
N LYS A 89 5.19 19.83 6.77
CA LYS A 89 3.85 19.36 7.10
C LYS A 89 3.60 17.98 6.49
N THR A 90 3.54 16.97 7.32
CA THR A 90 3.15 15.62 6.93
C THR A 90 1.65 15.50 7.01
N THR A 91 0.98 15.34 5.90
CA THR A 91 -0.47 15.14 5.85
C THR A 91 -0.88 13.85 5.15
N ASN A 92 0.04 12.91 4.97
CA ASN A 92 -0.32 11.66 4.32
C ASN A 92 -0.87 10.66 5.35
N ASN A 93 -2.16 10.80 5.67
CA ASN A 93 -2.90 9.89 6.55
C ASN A 93 -3.39 8.62 5.81
N ASN A 94 -2.95 8.38 4.58
CA ASN A 94 -3.34 7.17 3.86
C ASN A 94 -2.57 5.95 4.41
N PRO A 95 -3.25 4.97 5.04
CA PRO A 95 -2.59 3.81 5.65
C PRO A 95 -1.94 2.87 4.63
N ARG A 96 -2.22 3.07 3.33
CA ARG A 96 -1.61 2.33 2.23
C ARG A 96 -0.33 2.97 1.69
N SER A 97 -0.02 4.21 2.09
CA SER A 97 1.21 4.87 1.69
C SER A 97 2.39 4.38 2.53
N THR A 98 3.44 3.93 1.86
CA THR A 98 4.71 3.51 2.47
C THR A 98 5.87 4.31 1.90
N VAL A 99 7.03 4.28 2.55
CA VAL A 99 8.26 4.88 2.00
C VAL A 99 8.48 4.39 0.56
N GLY A 100 8.35 3.08 0.31
CA GLY A 100 8.51 2.51 -1.03
C GLY A 100 7.56 3.06 -2.08
N THR A 101 6.30 3.33 -1.72
CA THR A 101 5.32 3.89 -2.68
C THR A 101 5.49 5.39 -2.89
N VAL A 102 5.86 6.13 -1.86
CA VAL A 102 6.11 7.59 -1.96
C VAL A 102 7.36 7.90 -2.79
N THR A 103 8.37 7.03 -2.71
CA THR A 103 9.62 7.14 -3.48
C THR A 103 9.55 6.49 -4.86
N GLU A 104 8.40 5.88 -5.22
CA GLU A 104 8.19 5.09 -6.44
C GLU A 104 9.09 3.84 -6.55
N ILE A 105 9.95 3.57 -5.57
CA ILE A 105 10.84 2.38 -5.59
C ILE A 105 10.01 1.10 -5.62
N TYR A 106 8.86 1.07 -4.93
CA TYR A 106 7.99 -0.10 -4.92
C TYR A 106 7.43 -0.43 -6.31
N ASP A 107 7.16 0.56 -7.16
CA ASP A 107 6.67 0.33 -8.51
C ASP A 107 7.75 -0.30 -9.41
N TYR A 108 9.01 0.13 -9.24
CA TYR A 108 10.15 -0.52 -9.90
C TYR A 108 10.39 -1.94 -9.36
N LEU A 109 10.23 -2.18 -8.05
CA LEU A 109 10.32 -3.52 -7.48
C LEU A 109 9.24 -4.45 -8.04
N ARG A 110 7.99 -3.99 -8.15
CA ARG A 110 6.90 -4.75 -8.78
C ARG A 110 7.24 -5.15 -10.21
N LEU A 111 7.79 -4.21 -10.98
CA LEU A 111 8.23 -4.47 -12.34
C LEU A 111 9.39 -5.46 -12.37
N LEU A 112 10.37 -5.31 -11.49
CA LEU A 112 11.51 -6.20 -11.38
C LEU A 112 11.09 -7.65 -11.08
N PHE A 113 10.25 -7.85 -10.04
CA PHE A 113 9.75 -9.16 -9.64
C PHE A 113 8.88 -9.80 -10.73
N ALA A 114 8.11 -9.01 -11.48
CA ALA A 114 7.33 -9.50 -12.60
C ALA A 114 8.21 -9.96 -13.78
N ARG A 115 9.38 -9.34 -14.00
CA ARG A 115 10.26 -9.62 -15.14
C ARG A 115 11.28 -10.72 -14.90
N ILE A 116 11.89 -10.75 -13.70
CA ILE A 116 12.99 -11.68 -13.39
C ILE A 116 12.74 -12.54 -12.14
N GLY A 117 11.61 -12.35 -11.46
CA GLY A 117 11.25 -13.16 -10.29
C GLY A 117 11.02 -14.62 -10.69
N VAL A 118 11.54 -15.52 -9.89
CA VAL A 118 11.37 -16.97 -10.07
C VAL A 118 10.33 -17.46 -9.07
N PRO A 119 9.18 -17.96 -9.52
CA PRO A 119 8.17 -18.52 -8.62
C PRO A 119 8.57 -19.90 -8.12
N TYR A 120 8.27 -20.16 -6.85
CA TYR A 120 8.52 -21.43 -6.17
C TYR A 120 7.21 -22.03 -5.65
N CYS A 121 7.11 -23.35 -5.73
CA CYS A 121 6.01 -24.06 -5.07
C CYS A 121 6.14 -23.94 -3.54
N PRO A 122 5.13 -23.46 -2.81
CA PRO A 122 5.19 -23.31 -1.35
C PRO A 122 5.37 -24.65 -0.62
N THR A 123 4.86 -25.74 -1.19
CA THR A 123 4.92 -27.09 -0.61
C THR A 123 6.25 -27.79 -0.95
N HIS A 124 6.61 -27.84 -2.22
CA HIS A 124 7.75 -28.62 -2.70
C HIS A 124 9.07 -27.83 -2.75
N LYS A 125 9.01 -26.51 -2.55
CA LYS A 125 10.19 -25.60 -2.58
C LYS A 125 11.02 -25.70 -3.87
N LYS A 126 10.40 -26.14 -4.96
CA LYS A 126 11.01 -26.21 -6.29
C LYS A 126 10.58 -24.99 -7.13
N PRO A 127 11.47 -24.48 -8.01
CA PRO A 127 11.09 -23.45 -8.95
C PRO A 127 10.04 -24.01 -9.92
N ILE A 128 9.07 -23.20 -10.28
CA ILE A 128 8.04 -23.51 -11.26
C ILE A 128 8.18 -22.58 -12.45
N SER A 129 7.89 -23.10 -13.65
CA SER A 129 7.98 -22.34 -14.90
C SER A 129 6.70 -22.46 -15.71
N SER A 130 6.43 -21.45 -16.51
CA SER A 130 5.46 -21.53 -17.61
C SER A 130 6.19 -21.91 -18.90
N GLN A 131 5.51 -22.57 -19.80
CA GLN A 131 6.03 -22.95 -21.10
C GLN A 131 4.97 -22.66 -22.16
N SER A 132 5.35 -22.01 -23.25
CA SER A 132 4.45 -21.88 -24.39
C SER A 132 4.18 -23.24 -25.05
N VAL A 133 3.06 -23.38 -25.76
CA VAL A 133 2.73 -24.62 -26.51
C VAL A 133 3.86 -24.97 -27.47
N GLU A 134 4.53 -23.97 -28.05
CA GLU A 134 5.66 -24.18 -28.92
C GLU A 134 6.89 -24.76 -28.20
N GLU A 135 7.22 -24.23 -27.02
CA GLU A 135 8.30 -24.74 -26.17
C GLU A 135 8.01 -26.15 -25.67
N MET A 136 6.76 -26.42 -25.25
CA MET A 136 6.32 -27.78 -24.88
C MET A 136 6.49 -28.75 -26.03
N THR A 137 6.08 -28.36 -27.25
CA THR A 137 6.19 -29.15 -28.46
C THR A 137 7.66 -29.44 -28.78
N ASN A 138 8.53 -28.43 -28.77
CA ASN A 138 9.95 -28.58 -29.04
C ASN A 138 10.63 -29.56 -28.05
N LYS A 139 10.28 -29.45 -26.76
CA LYS A 139 10.81 -30.30 -25.69
C LYS A 139 10.43 -31.78 -25.90
N ILE A 140 9.23 -32.05 -26.37
CA ILE A 140 8.78 -33.42 -26.65
C ILE A 140 9.41 -33.96 -27.95
N LEU A 141 9.69 -33.12 -28.93
CA LEU A 141 10.39 -33.49 -30.15
C LEU A 141 11.87 -33.84 -29.94
N GLU A 142 12.46 -33.55 -28.78
CA GLU A 142 13.82 -34.00 -28.42
C GLU A 142 13.90 -35.52 -28.15
N TYR A 143 12.75 -36.17 -27.95
CA TYR A 143 12.72 -37.64 -27.76
C TYR A 143 13.00 -38.38 -29.09
N PRO A 144 13.63 -39.57 -29.03
CA PRO A 144 13.98 -40.34 -30.21
C PRO A 144 12.78 -40.67 -31.11
N GLU A 145 13.05 -40.76 -32.41
CA GLU A 145 12.06 -41.24 -33.37
C GLU A 145 11.54 -42.63 -33.00
N GLY A 146 10.25 -42.88 -33.18
CA GLY A 146 9.60 -44.12 -32.77
C GLY A 146 9.06 -44.10 -31.33
N THR A 147 9.35 -43.08 -30.53
CA THR A 147 8.79 -42.92 -29.17
C THR A 147 7.26 -42.78 -29.23
N LYS A 148 6.56 -43.63 -28.48
CA LYS A 148 5.09 -43.60 -28.38
C LYS A 148 4.70 -42.77 -27.17
N LEU A 149 3.76 -41.86 -27.36
CA LEU A 149 3.25 -40.98 -26.29
C LEU A 149 1.75 -40.79 -26.36
N GLU A 150 1.16 -40.48 -25.21
CA GLU A 150 -0.23 -40.11 -25.06
C GLU A 150 -0.31 -38.71 -24.49
N VAL A 151 -1.17 -37.87 -25.10
CA VAL A 151 -1.40 -36.48 -24.69
C VAL A 151 -2.69 -36.40 -23.92
N TYR A 152 -2.65 -35.93 -22.69
CA TYR A 152 -3.81 -35.81 -21.83
C TYR A 152 -4.04 -34.35 -21.40
N GLY A 153 -5.31 -33.95 -21.31
CA GLY A 153 -5.75 -32.74 -20.62
C GLY A 153 -6.26 -33.07 -19.21
N PRO A 154 -5.53 -32.74 -18.12
CA PRO A 154 -5.96 -33.00 -16.75
C PRO A 154 -7.06 -32.02 -16.35
N ILE A 155 -8.32 -32.52 -16.13
CA ILE A 155 -9.49 -31.67 -15.84
C ILE A 155 -9.84 -31.70 -14.36
N VAL A 156 -9.75 -32.86 -13.71
CA VAL A 156 -10.08 -33.03 -12.29
C VAL A 156 -8.87 -33.62 -11.58
N HIS A 157 -8.49 -33.00 -10.46
CA HIS A 157 -7.37 -33.49 -9.65
C HIS A 157 -7.74 -33.47 -8.16
N GLY A 158 -7.89 -34.65 -7.57
CA GLY A 158 -8.15 -34.82 -6.14
C GLY A 158 -9.51 -34.29 -5.68
N GLU A 159 -10.49 -34.14 -6.56
CA GLU A 159 -11.82 -33.64 -6.22
C GLU A 159 -12.81 -34.80 -5.94
N LYS A 160 -13.76 -34.53 -5.04
CA LYS A 160 -14.83 -35.46 -4.73
C LYS A 160 -16.05 -35.17 -5.59
N GLY A 161 -16.68 -36.22 -6.13
CA GLY A 161 -17.91 -36.07 -6.90
C GLY A 161 -18.20 -37.27 -7.78
N THR A 162 -19.37 -37.33 -8.35
CA THR A 162 -19.73 -38.34 -9.35
C THR A 162 -19.34 -37.94 -10.78
N HIS A 163 -19.01 -36.67 -10.99
CA HIS A 163 -18.57 -36.03 -12.23
C HIS A 163 -19.41 -36.37 -13.49
N LYS A 164 -20.69 -36.74 -13.31
CA LYS A 164 -21.59 -37.11 -14.42
C LYS A 164 -21.74 -35.99 -15.45
N ASP A 165 -22.01 -34.79 -14.99
CA ASP A 165 -22.19 -33.62 -15.88
C ASP A 165 -20.90 -33.32 -16.70
N LEU A 166 -19.73 -33.59 -16.12
CA LEU A 166 -18.45 -33.47 -16.80
C LEU A 166 -18.33 -34.52 -17.92
N PHE A 167 -18.62 -35.79 -17.65
CA PHE A 167 -18.58 -36.83 -18.67
C PHE A 167 -19.57 -36.57 -19.80
N ASP A 168 -20.77 -36.08 -19.49
CA ASP A 168 -21.80 -35.72 -20.48
C ASP A 168 -21.34 -34.54 -21.35
N LYS A 169 -20.67 -33.55 -20.76
CA LYS A 169 -20.06 -32.44 -21.51
C LYS A 169 -18.95 -32.94 -22.45
N LEU A 170 -18.03 -33.76 -21.96
CA LEU A 170 -16.95 -34.34 -22.76
C LEU A 170 -17.45 -35.16 -23.95
N ARG A 171 -18.55 -35.94 -23.76
CA ARG A 171 -19.22 -36.65 -24.85
C ARG A 171 -19.75 -35.71 -25.92
N LYS A 172 -20.42 -34.62 -25.51
CA LYS A 172 -20.95 -33.59 -26.42
C LYS A 172 -19.81 -32.86 -27.19
N ASP A 173 -18.70 -32.63 -26.54
CA ASP A 173 -17.52 -31.98 -27.12
C ASP A 173 -16.73 -32.91 -28.05
N GLY A 174 -17.14 -34.21 -28.17
CA GLY A 174 -16.58 -35.18 -29.14
C GLY A 174 -15.38 -36.00 -28.62
N TYR A 175 -15.08 -35.91 -27.33
CA TYR A 175 -14.03 -36.77 -26.75
C TYR A 175 -14.51 -38.20 -26.58
N THR A 176 -13.60 -39.15 -26.73
CA THR A 176 -13.95 -40.58 -26.71
C THR A 176 -13.44 -41.31 -25.48
N ARG A 177 -12.35 -40.86 -24.88
CA ARG A 177 -11.67 -41.56 -23.79
C ARG A 177 -11.21 -40.65 -22.70
N VAL A 178 -11.32 -41.14 -21.47
CA VAL A 178 -10.79 -40.49 -20.27
C VAL A 178 -9.97 -41.46 -19.47
N ARG A 179 -8.99 -40.93 -18.75
CA ARG A 179 -8.22 -41.69 -17.76
C ARG A 179 -8.73 -41.28 -16.37
N VAL A 180 -9.22 -42.24 -15.61
CA VAL A 180 -9.68 -42.01 -14.23
C VAL A 180 -8.78 -42.79 -13.29
N ASN A 181 -8.11 -42.10 -12.37
CA ASN A 181 -7.17 -42.72 -11.41
C ASN A 181 -6.16 -43.67 -12.06
N GLY A 182 -5.64 -43.30 -13.24
CA GLY A 182 -4.66 -44.10 -14.00
C GLY A 182 -5.28 -45.14 -14.96
N ASN A 183 -6.58 -45.43 -14.88
CA ASN A 183 -7.24 -46.40 -15.77
C ASN A 183 -7.98 -45.68 -16.90
N ILE A 184 -7.88 -46.20 -18.13
CA ILE A 184 -8.54 -45.63 -19.30
C ILE A 184 -9.92 -46.24 -19.46
N TYR A 185 -10.94 -45.36 -19.61
CA TYR A 185 -12.34 -45.70 -19.85
C TYR A 185 -12.81 -45.09 -21.17
N GLU A 186 -13.70 -45.73 -21.84
CA GLU A 186 -14.43 -45.14 -22.96
C GLU A 186 -15.60 -44.33 -22.47
N LEU A 187 -15.75 -43.09 -22.96
CA LEU A 187 -16.88 -42.22 -22.57
C LEU A 187 -18.25 -42.75 -23.04
N SER A 188 -18.26 -43.75 -23.95
CA SER A 188 -19.48 -44.50 -24.31
C SER A 188 -19.99 -45.40 -23.19
N GLU A 189 -19.15 -45.76 -22.24
CA GLU A 189 -19.48 -46.61 -21.09
C GLU A 189 -20.02 -45.77 -19.93
N ASP A 190 -20.81 -46.39 -19.03
CA ASP A 190 -21.25 -45.77 -17.80
C ASP A 190 -20.13 -45.77 -16.75
N ILE A 191 -19.45 -44.64 -16.59
CA ILE A 191 -18.40 -44.44 -15.60
C ILE A 191 -19.06 -44.02 -14.26
N VAL A 192 -19.05 -44.94 -13.29
CA VAL A 192 -19.63 -44.72 -11.97
C VAL A 192 -18.53 -44.44 -10.97
N LEU A 193 -18.52 -43.18 -10.39
CA LEU A 193 -17.60 -42.77 -9.37
C LEU A 193 -18.31 -42.56 -8.03
N GLU A 194 -17.57 -42.84 -6.94
CA GLU A 194 -18.07 -42.70 -5.58
C GLU A 194 -18.05 -41.24 -5.15
N LYS A 195 -19.22 -40.69 -4.73
CA LYS A 195 -19.39 -39.27 -4.35
C LYS A 195 -18.38 -38.74 -3.31
N ASN A 196 -17.90 -39.60 -2.42
CA ASN A 196 -17.03 -39.19 -1.28
C ASN A 196 -15.56 -39.51 -1.50
N LYS A 197 -15.20 -40.14 -2.62
CA LYS A 197 -13.81 -40.46 -2.98
C LYS A 197 -13.21 -39.35 -3.82
N LYS A 198 -11.92 -39.10 -3.64
CA LYS A 198 -11.17 -38.15 -4.46
C LYS A 198 -10.72 -38.85 -5.74
N ASP A 199 -11.04 -38.26 -6.87
CA ASP A 199 -10.71 -38.81 -8.18
C ASP A 199 -9.85 -37.84 -8.99
N ASN A 200 -9.01 -38.39 -9.88
CA ASN A 200 -8.27 -37.68 -10.91
C ASN A 200 -8.83 -38.05 -12.26
N ILE A 201 -9.16 -37.07 -13.10
CA ILE A 201 -9.75 -37.32 -14.42
C ILE A 201 -8.96 -36.54 -15.46
N ASP A 202 -8.35 -37.25 -16.41
CA ASP A 202 -7.64 -36.69 -17.55
C ASP A 202 -8.33 -37.11 -18.84
N VAL A 203 -8.49 -36.20 -19.78
CA VAL A 203 -9.04 -36.47 -21.10
C VAL A 203 -7.91 -36.88 -22.05
N LEU A 204 -8.02 -38.02 -22.68
CA LEU A 204 -7.08 -38.43 -23.74
C LEU A 204 -7.38 -37.61 -25.00
N ILE A 205 -6.42 -36.78 -25.39
CA ILE A 205 -6.51 -35.92 -26.57
C ILE A 205 -6.03 -36.68 -27.81
N ASP A 206 -4.82 -37.24 -27.73
CA ASP A 206 -4.24 -37.93 -28.87
C ASP A 206 -3.21 -38.99 -28.42
N ARG A 207 -2.95 -39.98 -29.33
CA ARG A 207 -1.87 -40.97 -29.24
C ARG A 207 -0.93 -40.78 -30.41
N ILE A 208 0.31 -40.42 -30.13
CA ILE A 208 1.28 -39.98 -31.13
C ILE A 208 2.51 -40.85 -31.07
N VAL A 209 3.11 -41.08 -32.25
CA VAL A 209 4.44 -41.67 -32.39
C VAL A 209 5.33 -40.60 -32.99
N ILE A 210 6.48 -40.32 -32.39
CA ILE A 210 7.43 -39.30 -32.87
C ILE A 210 7.99 -39.76 -34.23
N LYS A 211 7.81 -38.90 -35.23
CA LYS A 211 8.30 -39.07 -36.63
C LYS A 211 8.70 -37.69 -37.16
N GLU A 212 9.40 -37.66 -38.29
CA GLU A 212 9.92 -36.46 -38.92
C GLU A 212 8.85 -35.36 -39.15
N ASP A 213 7.61 -35.71 -39.55
CA ASP A 213 6.52 -34.78 -39.87
C ASP A 213 5.46 -34.60 -38.75
N ILE A 214 5.74 -35.02 -37.53
CA ILE A 214 4.73 -35.07 -36.47
C ILE A 214 4.47 -33.73 -35.78
N ARG A 215 5.31 -32.71 -36.02
CA ARG A 215 5.30 -31.41 -35.29
C ARG A 215 3.93 -30.75 -35.22
N SER A 216 3.25 -30.60 -36.35
CA SER A 216 1.94 -29.93 -36.41
C SER A 216 0.87 -30.67 -35.59
N ARG A 217 0.84 -32.01 -35.70
CA ARG A 217 -0.12 -32.84 -34.96
C ARG A 217 0.15 -32.81 -33.44
N LEU A 218 1.43 -32.85 -33.06
CA LEU A 218 1.83 -32.76 -31.66
C LEU A 218 1.48 -31.38 -31.08
N PHE A 219 1.71 -30.30 -31.84
CA PHE A 219 1.36 -28.94 -31.46
C PHE A 219 -0.15 -28.81 -31.24
N GLU A 220 -0.98 -29.26 -32.18
CA GLU A 220 -2.45 -29.23 -32.05
C GLU A 220 -2.94 -30.07 -30.86
N ALA A 221 -2.35 -31.23 -30.61
CA ALA A 221 -2.70 -32.08 -29.48
C ALA A 221 -2.38 -31.38 -28.14
N ILE A 222 -1.20 -30.76 -28.02
CA ILE A 222 -0.83 -29.98 -26.80
C ILE A 222 -1.74 -28.76 -26.67
N GLU A 223 -2.01 -28.02 -27.74
CA GLU A 223 -2.90 -26.84 -27.70
C GLU A 223 -4.33 -27.24 -27.29
N ASN A 224 -4.87 -28.35 -27.79
CA ASN A 224 -6.19 -28.83 -27.36
C ASN A 224 -6.20 -29.28 -25.90
N ALA A 225 -5.12 -29.95 -25.44
CA ALA A 225 -5.00 -30.33 -24.04
C ALA A 225 -4.97 -29.12 -23.11
N THR A 226 -4.17 -28.10 -23.43
CA THR A 226 -4.07 -26.89 -22.62
C THR A 226 -5.37 -26.09 -22.63
N LYS A 227 -6.10 -26.01 -23.75
CA LYS A 227 -7.41 -25.36 -23.83
C LYS A 227 -8.46 -26.00 -22.91
N ILE A 228 -8.53 -27.34 -22.87
CA ILE A 228 -9.52 -28.06 -22.05
C ILE A 228 -9.15 -28.10 -20.58
N ALA A 229 -7.84 -28.14 -20.27
CA ALA A 229 -7.31 -28.30 -18.92
C ALA A 229 -6.71 -27.00 -18.34
N ASN A 230 -7.25 -25.85 -18.74
CA ASN A 230 -6.85 -24.54 -18.22
C ASN A 230 -5.33 -24.33 -18.22
N GLY A 231 -4.70 -24.54 -19.39
CA GLY A 231 -3.28 -24.34 -19.61
C GLY A 231 -2.38 -25.51 -19.23
N LYS A 232 -2.91 -26.62 -18.72
CA LYS A 232 -2.11 -27.82 -18.34
C LYS A 232 -2.17 -28.90 -19.38
N VAL A 233 -1.08 -29.64 -19.53
CA VAL A 233 -0.99 -30.85 -20.34
C VAL A 233 -0.14 -31.92 -19.67
N VAL A 234 -0.56 -33.16 -19.76
CA VAL A 234 0.20 -34.32 -19.29
C VAL A 234 0.61 -35.17 -20.52
N ILE A 235 1.89 -35.39 -20.68
CA ILE A 235 2.45 -36.26 -21.72
C ILE A 235 2.94 -37.54 -21.06
N ASN A 236 2.27 -38.63 -21.35
CA ASN A 236 2.69 -39.97 -20.93
C ASN A 236 3.59 -40.61 -22.00
N ILE A 237 4.85 -40.78 -21.69
CA ILE A 237 5.80 -41.48 -22.58
C ILE A 237 5.74 -42.96 -22.25
N LEU A 238 5.18 -43.75 -23.16
CA LEU A 238 4.95 -45.16 -22.92
C LEU A 238 6.26 -45.92 -22.68
N GLY A 239 6.37 -46.49 -21.48
CA GLY A 239 7.56 -47.24 -21.06
C GLY A 239 8.65 -46.39 -20.36
N ASP A 240 8.44 -45.08 -20.16
CA ASP A 240 9.37 -44.22 -19.45
C ASP A 240 8.67 -43.47 -18.31
N LYS A 241 8.17 -42.27 -18.54
CA LYS A 241 7.63 -41.35 -17.50
C LYS A 241 6.48 -40.50 -18.01
N GLU A 242 5.75 -39.94 -17.07
CA GLU A 242 4.84 -38.83 -17.33
C GLU A 242 5.55 -37.48 -17.15
N ILE A 243 5.23 -36.53 -18.03
CA ILE A 243 5.71 -35.15 -17.98
C ILE A 243 4.49 -34.25 -17.89
N VAL A 244 4.42 -33.46 -16.81
CA VAL A 244 3.41 -32.42 -16.67
C VAL A 244 4.02 -31.09 -17.13
N MET A 245 3.34 -30.38 -18.03
CA MET A 245 3.72 -29.06 -18.51
C MET A 245 2.54 -28.12 -18.41
N SER A 246 2.79 -26.82 -18.34
CA SER A 246 1.73 -25.83 -18.21
C SER A 246 2.09 -24.52 -18.89
N GLU A 247 1.10 -23.89 -19.52
CA GLU A 247 1.19 -22.49 -20.00
C GLU A 247 1.24 -21.50 -18.84
N HIS A 248 0.73 -21.89 -17.66
CA HIS A 248 0.81 -21.13 -16.43
C HIS A 248 1.95 -21.62 -15.55
N PHE A 249 2.40 -20.76 -14.61
CA PHE A 249 3.36 -21.18 -13.59
C PHE A 249 2.71 -22.22 -12.67
N ALA A 250 2.94 -23.49 -12.93
CA ALA A 250 2.33 -24.59 -12.17
C ALA A 250 3.38 -25.56 -11.63
N CYS A 251 3.12 -26.10 -10.44
CA CYS A 251 3.96 -27.15 -9.87
C CYS A 251 3.65 -28.50 -10.54
N PRO A 252 4.65 -29.26 -10.99
CA PRO A 252 4.42 -30.58 -11.55
C PRO A 252 3.97 -31.63 -10.51
N ASP A 253 4.26 -31.39 -9.22
CA ASP A 253 4.06 -32.37 -8.14
C ASP A 253 2.76 -32.09 -7.33
N CYS A 254 2.07 -30.95 -7.56
CA CYS A 254 0.80 -30.61 -6.89
C CYS A 254 -0.02 -29.59 -7.71
N ASP A 255 -1.21 -29.26 -7.20
CA ASP A 255 -2.15 -28.34 -7.87
C ASP A 255 -1.81 -26.85 -7.73
N PHE A 256 -0.70 -26.53 -7.10
CA PHE A 256 -0.28 -25.14 -6.95
C PHE A 256 0.05 -24.53 -8.31
N SER A 257 -0.64 -23.43 -8.63
CA SER A 257 -0.39 -22.63 -9.84
C SER A 257 -0.48 -21.14 -9.54
N LEU A 258 0.31 -20.35 -10.25
CA LEU A 258 0.28 -18.89 -10.21
C LEU A 258 -0.24 -18.36 -11.54
N PRO A 259 -0.95 -17.23 -11.53
CA PRO A 259 -1.28 -16.50 -12.74
C PRO A 259 -0.01 -15.98 -13.43
N GLU A 260 -0.17 -15.42 -14.60
CA GLU A 260 0.92 -14.74 -15.30
C GLU A 260 1.56 -13.67 -14.38
N LEU A 261 2.92 -13.61 -14.42
CA LEU A 261 3.68 -12.69 -13.59
C LEU A 261 3.61 -11.28 -14.17
N GLU A 262 2.62 -10.52 -13.72
CA GLU A 262 2.43 -9.12 -14.07
C GLU A 262 2.70 -8.20 -12.88
N PRO A 263 3.12 -6.95 -13.07
CA PRO A 263 3.35 -6.00 -11.97
C PRO A 263 2.12 -5.80 -11.07
N ARG A 264 0.90 -6.00 -11.59
CA ARG A 264 -0.35 -5.83 -10.83
C ARG A 264 -0.53 -6.84 -9.70
N ILE A 265 0.01 -8.07 -9.84
CA ILE A 265 -0.11 -9.09 -8.77
C ILE A 265 0.72 -8.74 -7.54
N PHE A 266 1.76 -7.93 -7.68
CA PHE A 266 2.57 -7.41 -6.58
C PHE A 266 2.01 -6.12 -5.97
N SER A 267 0.83 -5.66 -6.39
CA SER A 267 0.19 -4.47 -5.84
C SER A 267 -0.71 -4.81 -4.66
N PHE A 268 -0.37 -4.31 -3.48
CA PHE A 268 -1.25 -4.43 -2.31
C PHE A 268 -2.43 -3.45 -2.35
N ASN A 269 -2.49 -2.54 -3.33
CA ASN A 269 -3.62 -1.63 -3.57
C ASN A 269 -4.64 -2.19 -4.57
N ALA A 270 -4.31 -3.30 -5.24
CA ALA A 270 -5.17 -3.94 -6.22
C ALA A 270 -5.69 -5.28 -5.68
N PRO A 271 -6.95 -5.65 -5.93
CA PRO A 271 -7.55 -6.90 -5.44
C PRO A 271 -6.76 -8.16 -5.83
N TYR A 272 -6.10 -8.13 -6.98
CA TYR A 272 -5.33 -9.26 -7.52
C TYR A 272 -4.07 -9.60 -6.71
N GLY A 273 -3.48 -8.61 -6.04
CA GLY A 273 -2.26 -8.79 -5.25
C GLY A 273 -2.49 -8.67 -3.75
N ALA A 274 -3.49 -7.90 -3.34
CA ALA A 274 -3.76 -7.61 -1.93
C ALA A 274 -4.16 -8.87 -1.15
N CYS A 275 -3.67 -8.95 0.09
CA CYS A 275 -4.16 -9.96 1.02
C CYS A 275 -5.69 -9.85 1.18
N PRO A 276 -6.45 -10.93 0.96
CA PRO A 276 -7.91 -10.87 1.00
C PRO A 276 -8.46 -10.54 2.39
N HIS A 277 -7.73 -10.90 3.46
CA HIS A 277 -8.15 -10.66 4.83
C HIS A 277 -8.03 -9.18 5.22
N CYS A 278 -6.84 -8.57 5.09
CA CYS A 278 -6.63 -7.16 5.45
C CYS A 278 -6.79 -6.18 4.27
N LYS A 279 -7.15 -6.66 3.09
CA LYS A 279 -7.30 -5.86 1.87
C LYS A 279 -6.09 -4.95 1.56
N GLY A 280 -4.88 -5.48 1.81
CA GLY A 280 -3.63 -4.80 1.55
C GLY A 280 -3.15 -3.82 2.63
N LEU A 281 -3.81 -3.77 3.78
CA LEU A 281 -3.40 -2.90 4.89
C LEU A 281 -2.22 -3.47 5.71
N GLY A 282 -2.05 -4.81 5.72
CA GLY A 282 -1.06 -5.48 6.55
C GLY A 282 -1.46 -5.62 8.02
N LYS A 283 -2.52 -4.92 8.42
CA LYS A 283 -3.06 -4.86 9.77
C LYS A 283 -4.55 -5.15 9.75
N THR A 284 -5.08 -5.56 10.89
CA THR A 284 -6.52 -5.69 11.15
C THR A 284 -6.88 -4.83 12.35
N LYS A 285 -7.98 -4.12 12.24
CA LYS A 285 -8.54 -3.37 13.36
C LYS A 285 -9.51 -4.28 14.12
N HIS A 286 -9.44 -4.29 15.42
CA HIS A 286 -10.37 -4.99 16.32
C HIS A 286 -10.67 -4.09 17.51
N ILE A 287 -11.76 -4.34 18.21
CA ILE A 287 -12.06 -3.63 19.44
C ILE A 287 -11.05 -4.06 20.52
N ASP A 288 -10.30 -3.11 21.03
CA ASP A 288 -9.34 -3.28 22.11
C ASP A 288 -10.05 -3.14 23.46
N LEU A 289 -10.03 -4.22 24.25
CA LEU A 289 -10.70 -4.24 25.56
C LEU A 289 -10.08 -3.27 26.57
N ASP A 290 -8.80 -2.98 26.48
CA ASP A 290 -8.14 -2.01 27.38
C ASP A 290 -8.58 -0.57 27.06
N LEU A 291 -8.87 -0.27 25.80
CA LEU A 291 -9.45 1.00 25.40
C LEU A 291 -10.95 1.10 25.71
N LEU A 292 -11.65 -0.03 25.58
CA LEU A 292 -13.08 -0.13 25.85
C LEU A 292 -13.41 -0.12 27.33
N ILE A 293 -12.60 -0.84 28.16
CA ILE A 293 -12.76 -1.02 29.61
C ILE A 293 -11.45 -0.59 30.32
N PRO A 294 -11.18 0.72 30.41
CA PRO A 294 -9.91 1.18 30.98
C PRO A 294 -9.82 1.01 32.52
N ASP A 295 -10.95 0.83 33.20
CA ASP A 295 -10.99 0.54 34.63
C ASP A 295 -11.97 -0.59 34.96
N TRP A 296 -11.41 -1.76 35.19
CA TRP A 296 -12.15 -2.96 35.54
C TRP A 296 -12.75 -2.93 36.97
N ASN A 297 -12.42 -1.92 37.78
CA ASN A 297 -13.04 -1.75 39.10
C ASN A 297 -14.41 -1.07 39.04
N LEU A 298 -14.78 -0.49 37.92
CA LEU A 298 -16.10 0.08 37.71
C LEU A 298 -17.14 -0.95 37.32
N SER A 299 -18.40 -0.71 37.71
CA SER A 299 -19.52 -1.49 37.22
C SER A 299 -20.00 -0.97 35.85
N ILE A 300 -20.88 -1.71 35.16
CA ILE A 300 -21.46 -1.24 33.90
C ILE A 300 -22.32 0.02 34.10
N PRO A 301 -23.20 0.11 35.13
CA PRO A 301 -23.92 1.35 35.42
C PRO A 301 -23.03 2.54 35.75
N ASP A 302 -21.87 2.32 36.34
CA ASP A 302 -20.90 3.38 36.68
C ASP A 302 -20.01 3.80 35.51
N GLY A 303 -20.27 3.25 34.30
CA GLY A 303 -19.55 3.60 33.06
C GLY A 303 -18.27 2.80 32.84
N GLY A 304 -18.17 1.60 33.40
CA GLY A 304 -17.02 0.69 33.19
C GLY A 304 -16.76 0.35 31.72
N ILE A 305 -17.79 0.37 30.86
CA ILE A 305 -17.64 0.20 29.41
C ILE A 305 -17.85 1.53 28.71
N LYS A 306 -16.78 2.15 28.22
CA LYS A 306 -16.80 3.53 27.69
C LYS A 306 -17.73 3.76 26.50
N SER A 307 -17.87 2.79 25.61
CA SER A 307 -18.74 2.92 24.44
C SER A 307 -20.22 2.77 24.79
N PHE A 308 -20.55 2.25 25.98
CA PHE A 308 -21.88 1.91 26.42
C PHE A 308 -22.42 2.90 27.46
N LYS A 309 -23.50 3.58 27.11
CA LYS A 309 -24.19 4.47 28.06
C LYS A 309 -25.33 3.71 28.70
N TYR A 310 -25.12 3.27 29.93
CA TYR A 310 -26.14 2.61 30.73
C TYR A 310 -27.18 3.64 31.23
N GLY A 311 -28.45 3.29 31.18
CA GLY A 311 -29.57 4.08 31.68
C GLY A 311 -30.34 4.83 30.60
N LYS A 312 -30.92 5.96 30.98
CA LYS A 312 -31.96 6.63 30.21
C LYS A 312 -31.47 7.33 28.95
N SER A 313 -32.20 7.14 27.85
CA SER A 313 -31.95 7.84 26.59
C SER A 313 -32.35 9.30 26.70
N LYS A 314 -31.41 10.24 26.65
CA LYS A 314 -31.72 11.68 26.46
C LYS A 314 -32.16 11.90 25.01
N LYS A 315 -33.40 11.55 24.65
CA LYS A 315 -33.98 11.99 23.37
C LYS A 315 -34.38 13.45 23.49
N PHE A 316 -33.89 14.27 22.58
CA PHE A 316 -34.22 15.69 22.39
C PHE A 316 -35.65 15.90 21.86
N PHE A 317 -36.66 15.23 22.39
CA PHE A 317 -38.06 15.45 22.03
C PHE A 317 -38.93 15.57 23.31
N ARG A 318 -39.46 16.64 23.45
CA ARG A 318 -40.58 17.33 24.13
C ARG A 318 -41.45 16.61 25.17
N ASP A 319 -41.28 15.34 25.55
CA ASP A 319 -42.07 14.70 26.58
C ASP A 319 -41.24 13.91 27.59
N GLN A 320 -41.45 14.24 28.85
CA GLN A 320 -40.71 13.89 30.05
C GLN A 320 -40.89 12.42 30.52
N GLN A 321 -40.82 11.42 29.66
CA GLN A 321 -40.69 10.04 30.12
C GLN A 321 -39.29 9.52 29.86
N GLU A 322 -38.55 9.38 30.97
CA GLU A 322 -37.20 8.83 31.02
C GLU A 322 -37.25 7.29 30.88
N ASN A 323 -37.19 6.79 29.65
CA ASN A 323 -37.11 5.37 29.40
C ASN A 323 -35.65 4.94 29.14
N ASP A 324 -35.30 3.74 29.55
CA ASP A 324 -34.02 3.14 29.26
C ASP A 324 -33.73 3.12 27.74
N SER A 325 -32.46 3.22 27.37
CA SER A 325 -32.07 3.06 25.97
C SER A 325 -32.37 1.63 25.51
N ILE A 326 -32.52 1.44 24.20
CA ILE A 326 -32.76 0.09 23.62
C ILE A 326 -31.64 -0.85 24.06
N GLU A 327 -30.40 -0.40 23.97
CA GLU A 327 -29.23 -1.18 24.35
C GLU A 327 -29.25 -1.55 25.85
N THR A 328 -29.64 -0.61 26.72
CA THR A 328 -29.78 -0.87 28.17
C THR A 328 -30.88 -1.88 28.45
N THR A 329 -32.03 -1.75 27.77
CA THR A 329 -33.16 -2.70 27.92
C THR A 329 -32.77 -4.11 27.49
N MET A 330 -32.03 -4.23 26.36
CA MET A 330 -31.57 -5.54 25.89
C MET A 330 -30.57 -6.15 26.89
N LEU A 331 -29.59 -5.39 27.35
CA LEU A 331 -28.61 -5.87 28.33
C LEU A 331 -29.27 -6.30 29.64
N ASN A 332 -30.22 -5.51 30.19
CA ASN A 332 -30.94 -5.82 31.42
C ASN A 332 -31.78 -7.12 31.27
N THR A 333 -32.37 -7.33 30.09
CA THR A 333 -33.15 -8.56 29.82
C THR A 333 -32.23 -9.79 29.84
N VAL A 334 -31.10 -9.72 29.16
CA VAL A 334 -30.11 -10.82 29.14
C VAL A 334 -29.55 -11.06 30.54
N ALA A 335 -29.16 -10.01 31.24
CA ALA A 335 -28.63 -10.12 32.60
C ALA A 335 -29.64 -10.79 33.55
N LYS A 336 -30.92 -10.41 33.45
CA LYS A 336 -32.00 -11.03 34.24
C LYS A 336 -32.18 -12.52 33.94
N VAL A 337 -32.18 -12.90 32.67
CA VAL A 337 -32.36 -14.32 32.27
C VAL A 337 -31.17 -15.18 32.68
N LYS A 338 -29.94 -14.63 32.51
CA LYS A 338 -28.69 -15.32 32.83
C LYS A 338 -28.31 -15.24 34.32
N GLY A 339 -29.01 -14.44 35.12
CA GLY A 339 -28.70 -14.24 36.54
C GLY A 339 -27.43 -13.40 36.76
N ILE A 340 -27.07 -12.52 35.80
CA ILE A 340 -25.87 -11.67 35.86
C ILE A 340 -26.18 -10.40 36.66
N ASP A 341 -25.37 -10.10 37.68
CA ASP A 341 -25.46 -8.86 38.43
C ASP A 341 -24.57 -7.78 37.76
N LEU A 342 -25.24 -6.82 37.06
CA LEU A 342 -24.56 -5.74 36.35
C LEU A 342 -23.95 -4.68 37.28
N THR A 343 -24.29 -4.68 38.57
CA THR A 343 -23.82 -3.66 39.53
C THR A 343 -22.48 -3.97 40.18
N LYS A 344 -22.00 -5.22 40.03
CA LYS A 344 -20.68 -5.61 40.51
C LYS A 344 -19.56 -5.04 39.61
N PRO A 345 -18.36 -4.82 40.14
CA PRO A 345 -17.20 -4.43 39.33
C PRO A 345 -16.93 -5.41 38.20
N LEU A 346 -16.51 -4.91 37.02
CA LEU A 346 -16.26 -5.77 35.84
C LEU A 346 -15.22 -6.86 36.09
N LYS A 347 -14.23 -6.62 36.97
CA LYS A 347 -13.22 -7.63 37.38
C LYS A 347 -13.82 -8.85 38.09
N ASP A 348 -15.01 -8.70 38.69
CA ASP A 348 -15.67 -9.76 39.47
C ASP A 348 -16.67 -10.57 38.62
N PHE A 349 -16.77 -10.27 37.32
CA PHE A 349 -17.53 -11.08 36.36
C PHE A 349 -16.78 -12.37 36.04
N THR A 350 -17.52 -13.46 35.87
CA THR A 350 -16.96 -14.68 35.30
C THR A 350 -16.64 -14.49 33.83
N GLU A 351 -15.79 -15.34 33.27
CA GLU A 351 -15.45 -15.31 31.84
C GLU A 351 -16.69 -15.50 30.95
N GLU A 352 -17.64 -16.34 31.36
CA GLU A 352 -18.89 -16.55 30.65
C GLU A 352 -19.80 -15.33 30.69
N GLU A 353 -19.93 -14.67 31.84
CA GLU A 353 -20.72 -13.46 32.02
C GLU A 353 -20.16 -12.32 31.17
N ILE A 354 -18.84 -12.08 31.22
CA ILE A 354 -18.20 -11.00 30.45
C ILE A 354 -18.27 -11.28 28.95
N ASN A 355 -18.07 -12.52 28.51
CA ASN A 355 -18.19 -12.90 27.11
C ASN A 355 -19.63 -12.71 26.59
N THR A 356 -20.64 -13.07 27.38
CA THR A 356 -22.03 -12.83 27.03
C THR A 356 -22.31 -11.34 26.83
N ILE A 357 -21.81 -10.47 27.70
CA ILE A 357 -22.01 -9.02 27.63
C ILE A 357 -21.30 -8.42 26.42
N LEU A 358 -20.05 -8.83 26.18
CA LEU A 358 -19.21 -8.23 25.13
C LEU A 358 -19.49 -8.80 23.75
N TYR A 359 -19.64 -10.11 23.62
CA TYR A 359 -19.74 -10.79 22.32
C TYR A 359 -21.12 -11.36 22.00
N GLY A 360 -22.04 -11.33 22.97
CA GLY A 360 -23.42 -11.73 22.76
C GLY A 360 -23.75 -13.17 23.13
N SER A 361 -24.94 -13.58 22.73
CA SER A 361 -25.48 -14.93 22.97
C SER A 361 -26.43 -15.33 21.83
N ASP A 362 -26.31 -16.58 21.37
CA ASP A 362 -27.19 -17.16 20.34
C ASP A 362 -28.57 -17.52 20.88
N GLU A 363 -28.79 -17.39 22.19
CA GLU A 363 -30.11 -17.64 22.79
C GLU A 363 -31.10 -16.56 22.38
N ILE A 364 -32.37 -16.97 22.29
CA ILE A 364 -33.48 -16.09 21.90
C ILE A 364 -34.09 -15.49 23.17
N TYR A 365 -34.14 -14.15 23.21
CA TYR A 365 -34.71 -13.37 24.30
C TYR A 365 -35.96 -12.62 23.84
N GLU A 366 -36.95 -12.47 24.75
CA GLU A 366 -38.11 -11.59 24.55
C GLU A 366 -37.81 -10.23 25.22
N TYR A 367 -37.66 -9.21 24.42
CA TYR A 367 -37.38 -7.83 24.88
C TYR A 367 -38.69 -7.04 24.95
N THR A 368 -38.87 -6.27 26.03
CA THR A 368 -40.00 -5.35 26.17
C THR A 368 -39.49 -3.93 26.19
N PHE A 369 -39.80 -3.17 25.14
CA PHE A 369 -39.43 -1.78 25.01
C PHE A 369 -40.63 -0.85 25.30
N ILE A 370 -40.39 0.23 26.02
CA ILE A 370 -41.37 1.29 26.21
C ILE A 370 -41.12 2.37 25.17
N THR A 371 -42.08 2.61 24.29
CA THR A 371 -41.99 3.68 23.27
C THR A 371 -42.09 5.05 23.92
N GLY A 372 -41.64 6.10 23.24
CA GLY A 372 -41.76 7.51 23.73
C GLY A 372 -43.21 7.96 23.96
N LYS A 373 -44.18 7.19 23.56
CA LYS A 373 -45.64 7.40 23.85
C LYS A 373 -46.15 6.54 25.02
N GLY A 374 -45.24 5.86 25.76
CA GLY A 374 -45.61 5.00 26.87
C GLY A 374 -46.22 3.64 26.48
N THR A 375 -46.18 3.27 25.22
CA THR A 375 -46.73 1.98 24.74
C THR A 375 -45.65 0.90 24.80
N GLU A 376 -45.96 -0.23 25.37
CA GLU A 376 -45.08 -1.41 25.37
C GLU A 376 -45.02 -2.04 23.97
N ARG A 377 -43.82 -2.34 23.52
CA ARG A 377 -43.55 -3.16 22.32
C ARG A 377 -42.68 -4.35 22.70
N LYS A 378 -43.09 -5.52 22.30
CA LYS A 378 -42.32 -6.75 22.45
C LYS A 378 -41.56 -7.05 21.17
N SER A 379 -40.31 -7.50 21.29
CA SER A 379 -39.47 -7.97 20.19
C SER A 379 -38.76 -9.25 20.64
N ILE A 380 -38.54 -10.15 19.71
CA ILE A 380 -37.88 -11.42 19.95
C ILE A 380 -36.60 -11.43 19.11
N GLY A 381 -35.46 -11.77 19.70
CA GLY A 381 -34.18 -11.84 19.00
C GLY A 381 -33.04 -12.30 19.90
N THR A 382 -31.89 -12.45 19.30
CA THR A 382 -30.62 -12.74 20.00
C THR A 382 -30.00 -11.46 20.55
N TYR A 383 -29.06 -11.60 21.48
CA TYR A 383 -28.25 -10.49 21.97
C TYR A 383 -26.89 -10.46 21.28
N GLU A 384 -26.63 -9.42 20.52
CA GLU A 384 -25.43 -9.29 19.69
C GLU A 384 -24.14 -9.07 20.51
N GLY A 385 -24.22 -8.46 21.69
CA GLY A 385 -23.07 -8.06 22.46
C GLY A 385 -22.52 -6.67 22.06
N ILE A 386 -21.78 -6.06 22.98
CA ILE A 386 -21.30 -4.68 22.81
C ILE A 386 -20.17 -4.61 21.76
N VAL A 387 -19.20 -5.50 21.83
CA VAL A 387 -18.07 -5.55 20.87
C VAL A 387 -18.56 -5.87 19.47
N THR A 388 -19.35 -6.93 19.33
CA THR A 388 -19.89 -7.35 18.04
C THR A 388 -20.75 -6.25 17.40
N ASN A 389 -21.55 -5.54 18.21
CA ASN A 389 -22.33 -4.38 17.74
C ASN A 389 -21.44 -3.26 17.22
N LEU A 390 -20.35 -2.93 17.95
CA LEU A 390 -19.40 -1.88 17.52
C LEU A 390 -18.71 -2.28 16.21
N GLU A 391 -18.23 -3.51 16.08
CA GLU A 391 -17.57 -4.01 14.87
C GLU A 391 -18.52 -4.00 13.66
N ARG A 392 -19.74 -4.48 13.81
CA ARG A 392 -20.77 -4.41 12.75
C ARG A 392 -21.05 -2.95 12.36
N ARG A 393 -21.28 -2.07 13.34
CA ARG A 393 -21.53 -0.64 13.08
C ARG A 393 -20.36 0.04 12.39
N TYR A 394 -19.13 -0.32 12.73
CA TYR A 394 -17.93 0.19 12.06
C TYR A 394 -17.93 -0.15 10.57
N MET A 395 -18.34 -1.37 10.23
CA MET A 395 -18.40 -1.83 8.83
C MET A 395 -19.56 -1.23 8.04
N GLU A 396 -20.72 -1.04 8.67
CA GLU A 396 -21.96 -0.64 8.00
C GLU A 396 -22.18 0.88 7.95
N THR A 397 -21.57 1.66 8.87
CA THR A 397 -21.84 3.10 8.95
C THR A 397 -21.32 3.89 7.76
N SER A 398 -22.14 4.78 7.23
CA SER A 398 -21.75 5.80 6.27
C SER A 398 -21.25 7.11 6.93
N SER A 399 -21.46 7.26 8.25
CA SER A 399 -21.08 8.45 9.00
C SER A 399 -19.60 8.40 9.38
N SER A 400 -18.83 9.38 8.92
CA SER A 400 -17.41 9.53 9.28
C SER A 400 -17.21 9.74 10.78
N TRP A 401 -18.10 10.52 11.42
CA TRP A 401 -18.05 10.77 12.86
C TRP A 401 -18.26 9.50 13.71
N ILE A 402 -19.25 8.66 13.34
CA ILE A 402 -19.48 7.39 14.05
C ILE A 402 -18.29 6.46 13.87
N ARG A 403 -17.74 6.41 12.67
CA ARG A 403 -16.56 5.59 12.37
C ARG A 403 -15.36 6.02 13.21
N GLU A 404 -15.04 7.30 13.23
CA GLU A 404 -13.96 7.88 14.03
C GLU A 404 -14.16 7.66 15.53
N TRP A 405 -15.39 7.78 16.01
CA TRP A 405 -15.73 7.50 17.39
C TRP A 405 -15.48 6.03 17.78
N ILE A 406 -15.86 5.07 16.91
CA ILE A 406 -15.60 3.65 17.14
C ILE A 406 -14.08 3.36 17.04
N GLU A 407 -13.38 3.99 16.12
CA GLU A 407 -11.91 3.87 15.99
C GLU A 407 -11.17 4.24 17.28
N GLY A 408 -11.73 5.13 18.10
CA GLY A 408 -11.20 5.45 19.42
C GLY A 408 -11.16 4.27 20.40
N PHE A 409 -11.86 3.17 20.11
CA PHE A 409 -11.85 1.92 20.90
C PHE A 409 -11.18 0.76 20.16
N MET A 410 -10.57 1.01 19.00
CA MET A 410 -9.93 -0.02 18.19
C MET A 410 -8.41 -0.03 18.37
N GLY A 411 -7.87 -1.24 18.52
CA GLY A 411 -6.47 -1.54 18.38
C GLY A 411 -6.12 -2.02 16.97
N GLU A 412 -4.85 -2.01 16.64
CA GLU A 412 -4.33 -2.52 15.38
C GLU A 412 -3.39 -3.69 15.64
N ASP A 413 -3.73 -4.85 15.10
CA ASP A 413 -2.86 -6.02 15.10
C ASP A 413 -2.30 -6.32 13.73
N VAL A 414 -1.13 -6.95 13.70
CA VAL A 414 -0.58 -7.48 12.46
C VAL A 414 -1.54 -8.53 11.88
N CYS A 415 -1.89 -8.39 10.61
CA CYS A 415 -2.80 -9.32 9.94
C CYS A 415 -2.33 -10.78 10.10
N PRO A 416 -3.14 -11.68 10.67
CA PRO A 416 -2.74 -13.07 10.93
C PRO A 416 -2.47 -13.86 9.65
N THR A 417 -3.11 -13.48 8.55
CA THR A 417 -3.00 -14.16 7.26
C THR A 417 -1.70 -13.80 6.52
N CYS A 418 -1.42 -12.52 6.31
CA CYS A 418 -0.25 -12.07 5.57
C CYS A 418 0.94 -11.68 6.47
N LYS A 419 0.76 -11.66 7.79
CA LYS A 419 1.80 -11.27 8.78
C LYS A 419 2.49 -9.95 8.44
N GLY A 420 1.70 -8.97 8.03
CA GLY A 420 2.18 -7.64 7.66
C GLY A 420 2.59 -7.47 6.20
N ALA A 421 2.72 -8.54 5.43
CA ALA A 421 3.21 -8.49 4.04
C ALA A 421 2.27 -7.79 3.05
N ARG A 422 1.03 -7.52 3.43
CA ARG A 422 0.00 -6.82 2.62
C ARG A 422 -0.45 -7.57 1.36
N LEU A 423 0.32 -8.54 0.88
CA LEU A 423 0.11 -9.32 -0.34
C LEU A 423 -0.52 -10.69 -0.04
N GLN A 424 -1.04 -11.31 -1.08
CA GLN A 424 -1.47 -12.71 -1.05
C GLN A 424 -0.26 -13.62 -0.78
N LYS A 425 -0.50 -14.70 -0.04
CA LYS A 425 0.53 -15.60 0.44
C LYS A 425 1.32 -16.28 -0.69
N ASP A 426 0.65 -16.56 -1.79
CA ASP A 426 1.23 -17.26 -2.94
C ASP A 426 2.25 -16.39 -3.69
N ILE A 427 2.00 -15.07 -3.75
CA ILE A 427 2.89 -14.09 -4.40
C ILE A 427 4.23 -13.97 -3.67
N LEU A 428 4.24 -14.21 -2.36
CA LEU A 428 5.46 -14.18 -1.55
C LEU A 428 6.43 -15.35 -1.84
N ASN A 429 5.99 -16.33 -2.64
CA ASN A 429 6.87 -17.41 -3.12
C ASN A 429 7.58 -17.09 -4.44
N ILE A 430 7.40 -15.86 -4.97
CA ILE A 430 8.16 -15.38 -6.13
C ILE A 430 9.41 -14.70 -5.59
N LEU A 431 10.59 -15.22 -5.95
CA LEU A 431 11.85 -14.85 -5.33
C LEU A 431 12.85 -14.29 -6.34
N ILE A 432 13.67 -13.35 -5.89
CA ILE A 432 14.90 -12.90 -6.53
C ILE A 432 16.03 -13.11 -5.53
N ASN A 433 17.06 -13.85 -5.89
CA ASN A 433 18.16 -14.23 -4.95
C ASN A 433 17.63 -14.76 -3.61
N ASN A 434 16.64 -15.65 -3.63
CA ASN A 434 15.98 -16.26 -2.47
C ASN A 434 15.27 -15.25 -1.53
N LYS A 435 14.93 -14.07 -2.01
CA LYS A 435 14.18 -13.05 -1.28
C LYS A 435 12.86 -12.74 -1.98
N SER A 436 11.78 -12.75 -1.21
CA SER A 436 10.47 -12.25 -1.67
C SER A 436 10.48 -10.72 -1.75
N ILE A 437 9.50 -10.15 -2.43
CA ILE A 437 9.33 -8.69 -2.44
C ILE A 437 9.14 -8.13 -1.02
N TRP A 438 8.50 -8.89 -0.12
CA TRP A 438 8.33 -8.51 1.28
C TRP A 438 9.65 -8.50 2.05
N ASP A 439 10.49 -9.50 1.86
CA ASP A 439 11.84 -9.52 2.46
C ASP A 439 12.65 -8.31 2.01
N VAL A 440 12.58 -7.98 0.72
CA VAL A 440 13.30 -6.86 0.13
C VAL A 440 12.82 -5.53 0.70
N VAL A 441 11.52 -5.26 0.78
CA VAL A 441 11.03 -3.97 1.31
C VAL A 441 11.22 -3.80 2.81
N ASN A 442 11.48 -4.87 3.56
CA ASN A 442 11.80 -4.83 4.99
C ASN A 442 13.28 -4.67 5.30
N MET A 443 14.16 -4.73 4.31
CA MET A 443 15.56 -4.37 4.51
C MET A 443 15.69 -2.87 4.75
N SER A 444 16.68 -2.46 5.55
CA SER A 444 17.06 -1.06 5.60
C SER A 444 17.55 -0.60 4.22
N ILE A 445 17.41 0.69 3.92
CA ILE A 445 17.92 1.27 2.66
C ILE A 445 19.40 0.94 2.48
N LYS A 446 20.18 0.97 3.56
CA LYS A 446 21.59 0.58 3.55
C LYS A 446 21.79 -0.88 3.10
N ASP A 447 21.01 -1.80 3.65
CA ASP A 447 21.10 -3.22 3.30
C ASP A 447 20.57 -3.49 1.90
N LEU A 448 19.57 -2.71 1.44
CA LEU A 448 19.06 -2.78 0.07
C LEU A 448 20.12 -2.39 -0.96
N ILE A 449 20.89 -1.34 -0.71
CA ILE A 449 22.00 -0.96 -1.59
C ILE A 449 22.97 -2.13 -1.71
N VAL A 450 23.38 -2.73 -0.60
CA VAL A 450 24.27 -3.90 -0.59
C VAL A 450 23.64 -5.10 -1.31
N PHE A 451 22.33 -5.32 -1.12
CA PHE A 451 21.61 -6.40 -1.80
C PHE A 451 21.65 -6.24 -3.32
N PHE A 452 21.36 -5.03 -3.83
CA PHE A 452 21.39 -4.75 -5.26
C PHE A 452 22.80 -4.75 -5.87
N ASP A 453 23.83 -4.41 -5.10
CA ASP A 453 25.24 -4.49 -5.53
C ASP A 453 25.73 -5.94 -5.66
N LYS A 454 25.21 -6.83 -4.84
CA LYS A 454 25.55 -8.26 -4.82
C LYS A 454 24.55 -9.14 -5.56
N LEU A 455 23.64 -8.55 -6.33
CA LEU A 455 22.60 -9.29 -7.05
C LEU A 455 23.23 -10.24 -8.07
N LYS A 456 22.91 -11.53 -7.96
CA LYS A 456 23.40 -12.56 -8.89
C LYS A 456 22.31 -12.86 -9.90
N LEU A 457 22.52 -12.48 -11.13
CA LEU A 457 21.59 -12.65 -12.24
C LEU A 457 22.24 -13.46 -13.36
N THR A 458 21.43 -14.11 -14.17
CA THR A 458 21.87 -14.67 -15.47
C THR A 458 22.03 -13.52 -16.47
N LYS A 459 22.80 -13.73 -17.55
CA LYS A 459 22.95 -12.71 -18.60
C LYS A 459 21.61 -12.17 -19.12
N GLN A 460 20.66 -13.07 -19.35
CA GLN A 460 19.32 -12.70 -19.81
C GLN A 460 18.57 -11.84 -18.77
N GLN A 461 18.67 -12.20 -17.50
CA GLN A 461 18.06 -11.41 -16.40
C GLN A 461 18.73 -10.04 -16.26
N GLU A 462 20.06 -9.96 -16.44
CA GLU A 462 20.80 -8.69 -16.43
C GLU A 462 20.30 -7.77 -17.54
N GLU A 463 20.22 -8.25 -18.78
CA GLU A 463 19.74 -7.47 -19.92
C GLU A 463 18.31 -6.96 -19.74
N ILE A 464 17.40 -7.80 -19.19
CA ILE A 464 16.00 -7.44 -18.95
C ILE A 464 15.87 -6.41 -17.82
N SER A 465 16.71 -6.49 -16.78
CA SER A 465 16.54 -5.72 -15.55
C SER A 465 17.48 -4.53 -15.40
N GLU A 466 18.43 -4.33 -16.29
CA GLU A 466 19.49 -3.31 -16.19
C GLU A 466 18.94 -1.92 -15.85
N LEU A 467 17.99 -1.44 -16.64
CA LEU A 467 17.39 -0.11 -16.45
C LEU A 467 16.58 -0.02 -15.15
N ILE A 468 15.87 -1.10 -14.80
CA ILE A 468 15.04 -1.14 -13.58
C ILE A 468 15.93 -1.11 -12.34
N VAL A 469 16.97 -1.94 -12.31
CA VAL A 469 17.93 -2.01 -11.20
C VAL A 469 18.68 -0.69 -11.05
N LYS A 470 19.07 -0.07 -12.16
CA LYS A 470 19.72 1.25 -12.15
C LYS A 470 18.82 2.31 -11.52
N GLU A 471 17.54 2.35 -11.89
CA GLU A 471 16.60 3.32 -11.31
C GLU A 471 16.35 3.09 -9.83
N ILE A 472 16.25 1.82 -9.39
CA ILE A 472 16.13 1.48 -7.97
C ILE A 472 17.38 1.95 -7.21
N LYS A 473 18.58 1.64 -7.71
CA LYS A 473 19.85 2.03 -7.06
C LYS A 473 19.98 3.54 -6.94
N ASN A 474 19.71 4.28 -8.01
CA ASN A 474 19.74 5.75 -7.99
C ASN A 474 18.84 6.31 -6.88
N ARG A 475 17.59 5.83 -6.76
CA ARG A 475 16.64 6.30 -5.72
C ARG A 475 17.08 5.91 -4.31
N LEU A 476 17.64 4.71 -4.13
CA LEU A 476 18.19 4.28 -2.84
C LEU A 476 19.40 5.14 -2.42
N GLU A 477 20.28 5.46 -3.36
CA GLU A 477 21.44 6.33 -3.13
C GLU A 477 21.00 7.75 -2.72
N PHE A 478 19.95 8.31 -3.34
CA PHE A 478 19.42 9.60 -2.92
C PHE A 478 18.86 9.57 -1.49
N LEU A 479 18.17 8.47 -1.11
CA LEU A 479 17.69 8.31 0.26
C LEU A 479 18.85 8.17 1.27
N ASP A 480 19.94 7.49 0.90
CA ASP A 480 21.16 7.42 1.72
C ASP A 480 21.83 8.79 1.85
N HIS A 481 21.93 9.56 0.77
CA HIS A 481 22.52 10.91 0.76
C HIS A 481 21.77 11.88 1.68
N VAL A 482 20.45 11.79 1.77
CA VAL A 482 19.67 12.63 2.71
C VAL A 482 19.59 12.05 4.13
N GLY A 483 20.42 11.05 4.47
CA GLY A 483 20.52 10.48 5.82
C GLY A 483 19.36 9.58 6.24
N LEU A 484 18.66 8.94 5.30
CA LEU A 484 17.51 8.06 5.56
C LEU A 484 17.84 6.57 5.40
N ASN A 485 19.11 6.19 5.48
CA ASN A 485 19.58 4.83 5.22
C ASN A 485 19.10 3.77 6.22
N TYR A 486 18.62 4.18 7.38
CA TYR A 486 18.05 3.31 8.42
C TYR A 486 16.59 2.94 8.17
N LEU A 487 15.87 3.68 7.31
CA LEU A 487 14.48 3.41 7.01
C LEU A 487 14.31 2.13 6.19
N THR A 488 13.12 1.53 6.28
CA THR A 488 12.69 0.44 5.41
C THR A 488 11.64 0.95 4.41
N LEU A 489 11.57 0.34 3.23
CA LEU A 489 10.56 0.71 2.22
C LEU A 489 9.13 0.33 2.65
N SER A 490 8.98 -0.63 3.55
CA SER A 490 7.70 -1.06 4.11
C SER A 490 7.12 -0.12 5.15
N ARG A 491 7.93 0.82 5.71
CA ARG A 491 7.48 1.76 6.74
C ARG A 491 6.34 2.64 6.24
N GLU A 492 5.30 2.75 7.04
CA GLU A 492 4.12 3.56 6.70
C GLU A 492 4.46 5.05 6.69
N ALA A 493 4.03 5.75 5.64
CA ALA A 493 4.31 7.18 5.47
C ALA A 493 3.73 8.04 6.60
N GLY A 494 2.60 7.64 7.19
CA GLY A 494 1.99 8.32 8.33
C GLY A 494 2.76 8.22 9.64
N THR A 495 3.75 7.31 9.74
CA THR A 495 4.59 7.14 10.94
C THR A 495 5.91 7.91 10.86
N LEU A 496 6.15 8.61 9.76
CA LEU A 496 7.37 9.39 9.56
C LEU A 496 7.30 10.68 10.37
N SER A 497 8.43 11.10 10.92
CA SER A 497 8.58 12.46 11.44
C SER A 497 8.52 13.49 10.31
N GLY A 498 8.22 14.75 10.63
CA GLY A 498 8.18 15.83 9.64
C GLY A 498 9.46 15.94 8.82
N GLY A 499 10.63 15.85 9.48
CA GLY A 499 11.92 15.88 8.80
C GLY A 499 12.19 14.66 7.92
N GLU A 500 11.78 13.44 8.33
CA GLU A 500 11.89 12.25 7.49
C GLU A 500 11.04 12.37 6.22
N ALA A 501 9.79 12.79 6.36
CA ALA A 501 8.89 12.96 5.22
C ALA A 501 9.38 14.05 4.25
N GLN A 502 9.91 15.14 4.76
CA GLN A 502 10.51 16.21 3.96
C GLN A 502 11.71 15.70 3.17
N ARG A 503 12.63 14.98 3.82
CA ARG A 503 13.81 14.41 3.15
C ARG A 503 13.45 13.35 2.10
N ILE A 504 12.41 12.56 2.32
CA ILE A 504 11.89 11.64 1.30
C ILE A 504 11.40 12.41 0.07
N ARG A 505 10.64 13.49 0.26
CA ARG A 505 10.20 14.34 -0.86
C ARG A 505 11.39 14.95 -1.59
N LEU A 506 12.37 15.46 -0.84
CA LEU A 506 13.60 16.00 -1.42
C LEU A 506 14.33 14.96 -2.26
N ALA A 507 14.58 13.76 -1.73
CA ALA A 507 15.20 12.66 -2.46
C ALA A 507 14.43 12.29 -3.74
N THR A 508 13.08 12.26 -3.66
CA THR A 508 12.22 11.98 -4.82
C THR A 508 12.36 13.07 -5.90
N GLN A 509 12.43 14.35 -5.50
CA GLN A 509 12.59 15.45 -6.44
C GLN A 509 13.99 15.46 -7.10
N ILE A 510 15.04 15.18 -6.35
CA ILE A 510 16.40 14.99 -6.89
C ILE A 510 16.39 13.86 -7.93
N GLY A 511 15.74 12.74 -7.60
CA GLY A 511 15.60 11.59 -8.48
C GLY A 511 14.86 11.89 -9.80
N SER A 512 13.94 12.84 -9.80
CA SER A 512 13.18 13.25 -10.99
C SER A 512 14.01 13.97 -12.04
N ARG A 513 15.17 14.53 -11.66
CA ARG A 513 16.09 15.33 -12.50
C ARG A 513 15.41 16.45 -13.29
N LEU A 514 14.36 17.05 -12.73
CA LEU A 514 13.70 18.21 -13.33
C LEU A 514 14.66 19.38 -13.39
N SER A 515 14.58 20.19 -14.43
CA SER A 515 15.38 21.40 -14.64
C SER A 515 14.48 22.61 -14.90
N GLY A 516 14.98 23.81 -14.57
CA GLY A 516 14.24 25.06 -14.75
C GLY A 516 13.11 25.27 -13.74
N VAL A 517 13.10 24.55 -12.64
CA VAL A 517 12.09 24.61 -11.58
C VAL A 517 12.58 25.49 -10.44
N LEU A 518 11.64 26.15 -9.76
CA LEU A 518 11.86 26.85 -8.50
C LEU A 518 11.45 25.94 -7.32
N TYR A 519 12.41 25.52 -6.52
CA TYR A 519 12.16 24.76 -5.31
C TYR A 519 12.17 25.68 -4.08
N VAL A 520 11.18 25.54 -3.22
CA VAL A 520 11.09 26.25 -1.94
C VAL A 520 11.08 25.22 -0.81
N LEU A 521 12.09 25.26 0.07
CA LEU A 521 12.30 24.29 1.15
C LEU A 521 12.22 24.98 2.51
N ASP A 522 11.59 24.31 3.48
CA ASP A 522 11.47 24.79 4.86
C ASP A 522 12.40 24.01 5.79
N ALA A 523 13.49 24.61 6.23
CA ALA A 523 14.48 24.11 7.19
C ALA A 523 14.85 22.62 6.99
N PRO A 524 15.37 22.23 5.82
CA PRO A 524 15.63 20.81 5.52
C PRO A 524 16.73 20.19 6.37
N SER A 525 17.60 20.99 7.01
CA SER A 525 18.66 20.53 7.91
C SER A 525 18.17 20.17 9.31
N ILE A 526 16.92 20.47 9.66
CA ILE A 526 16.43 20.34 11.03
C ILE A 526 16.54 18.89 11.54
N GLY A 527 17.18 18.72 12.70
CA GLY A 527 17.38 17.42 13.35
C GLY A 527 18.42 16.52 12.68
N LEU A 528 19.23 17.03 11.74
CA LEU A 528 20.34 16.30 11.15
C LEU A 528 21.61 16.39 12.01
N HIS A 529 22.36 15.29 11.99
CA HIS A 529 23.75 15.33 12.45
C HIS A 529 24.64 16.04 11.41
N GLN A 530 25.73 16.69 11.83
CA GLN A 530 26.64 17.45 10.97
C GLN A 530 27.00 16.71 9.67
N LYS A 531 27.38 15.43 9.78
CA LYS A 531 27.76 14.61 8.63
C LYS A 531 26.64 14.42 7.59
N ASP A 532 25.40 14.36 8.04
CA ASP A 532 24.22 14.20 7.16
C ASP A 532 23.84 15.55 6.57
N ASN A 533 24.12 16.66 7.30
CA ASN A 533 23.94 18.01 6.79
C ASN A 533 24.88 18.31 5.61
N ASP A 534 26.15 17.90 5.69
CA ASP A 534 27.10 18.04 4.58
C ASP A 534 26.58 17.38 3.29
N ARG A 535 26.04 16.17 3.41
CA ARG A 535 25.44 15.42 2.28
C ARG A 535 24.18 16.08 1.74
N LEU A 536 23.35 16.64 2.63
CA LEU A 536 22.16 17.41 2.22
C LEU A 536 22.57 18.63 1.41
N ILE A 537 23.57 19.39 1.87
CA ILE A 537 24.10 20.57 1.18
C ILE A 537 24.63 20.19 -0.20
N GLU A 538 25.33 19.07 -0.32
CA GLU A 538 25.81 18.54 -1.60
C GLU A 538 24.65 18.23 -2.54
N SER A 539 23.62 17.55 -2.04
CA SER A 539 22.41 17.26 -2.81
C SER A 539 21.67 18.52 -3.29
N LEU A 540 21.61 19.56 -2.46
CA LEU A 540 21.02 20.85 -2.85
C LEU A 540 21.84 21.54 -3.95
N LYS A 541 23.17 21.44 -3.91
CA LYS A 541 24.04 21.96 -4.96
C LYS A 541 23.85 21.19 -6.27
N ASP A 542 23.73 19.88 -6.22
CA ASP A 542 23.45 19.05 -7.39
C ASP A 542 22.12 19.45 -8.06
N MET A 543 21.06 19.68 -7.27
CA MET A 543 19.79 20.18 -7.79
C MET A 543 19.94 21.55 -8.47
N ARG A 544 20.70 22.47 -7.87
CA ARG A 544 21.01 23.78 -8.46
C ARG A 544 21.75 23.62 -9.80
N ASP A 545 22.73 22.74 -9.85
CA ASP A 545 23.59 22.53 -11.02
C ASP A 545 22.84 21.89 -12.20
N LEU A 546 21.68 21.28 -11.95
CA LEU A 546 20.72 20.88 -12.98
C LEU A 546 19.98 22.07 -13.62
N GLY A 547 20.24 23.31 -13.19
CA GLY A 547 19.59 24.53 -13.70
C GLY A 547 18.32 24.92 -12.95
N ASN A 548 18.21 24.55 -11.68
CA ASN A 548 17.10 24.91 -10.81
C ASN A 548 17.45 26.09 -9.91
N THR A 549 16.44 26.83 -9.49
CA THR A 549 16.53 27.85 -8.45
C THR A 549 16.04 27.25 -7.15
N LEU A 550 16.83 27.30 -6.10
CA LEU A 550 16.46 26.78 -4.78
C LEU A 550 16.36 27.95 -3.79
N ILE A 551 15.23 28.05 -3.13
CA ILE A 551 15.02 28.96 -1.98
C ILE A 551 14.89 28.09 -0.74
N VAL A 552 15.80 28.25 0.20
CA VAL A 552 15.84 27.48 1.43
C VAL A 552 15.67 28.42 2.61
N VAL A 553 14.59 28.24 3.37
CA VAL A 553 14.43 28.93 4.66
C VAL A 553 15.24 28.17 5.69
N GLU A 554 16.30 28.74 6.22
CA GLU A 554 17.27 28.03 7.07
C GLU A 554 17.81 28.88 8.22
N HIS A 555 18.28 28.16 9.26
CA HIS A 555 18.95 28.69 10.43
C HIS A 555 20.34 28.08 10.64
N ASP A 556 20.69 27.06 9.85
CA ASP A 556 21.95 26.35 9.93
C ASP A 556 23.09 27.15 9.28
N GLU A 557 24.18 27.31 10.01
CA GLU A 557 25.31 28.11 9.56
C GLU A 557 26.01 27.50 8.33
N ASP A 558 26.15 26.17 8.26
CA ASP A 558 26.86 25.53 7.15
C ASP A 558 26.05 25.66 5.86
N THR A 559 24.73 25.54 5.91
CA THR A 559 23.84 25.78 4.78
C THR A 559 23.91 27.25 4.32
N MET A 560 23.90 28.21 5.26
CA MET A 560 24.08 29.63 4.93
C MET A 560 25.42 29.90 4.27
N ARG A 561 26.53 29.29 4.76
CA ARG A 561 27.87 29.44 4.17
C ARG A 561 27.99 28.82 2.79
N ALA A 562 27.21 27.80 2.52
CA ALA A 562 27.16 27.10 1.23
C ALA A 562 26.30 27.81 0.17
N ALA A 563 25.50 28.80 0.58
CA ALA A 563 24.60 29.53 -0.30
C ALA A 563 25.35 30.41 -1.33
N ASP A 564 24.77 30.51 -2.52
CA ASP A 564 25.24 31.47 -3.54
C ASP A 564 24.73 32.90 -3.23
N HIS A 565 23.55 32.98 -2.57
CA HIS A 565 22.89 34.23 -2.24
C HIS A 565 22.13 34.11 -0.92
N ILE A 566 22.14 35.16 -0.11
CA ILE A 566 21.44 35.21 1.18
C ILE A 566 20.46 36.37 1.16
N ILE A 567 19.30 36.15 1.76
CA ILE A 567 18.25 37.14 2.01
C ILE A 567 17.93 37.10 3.50
N ASP A 568 18.19 38.17 4.20
CA ASP A 568 17.95 38.30 5.64
C ASP A 568 16.70 39.14 5.90
N ILE A 569 15.71 38.52 6.58
CA ILE A 569 14.42 39.11 6.91
C ILE A 569 14.33 39.34 8.41
N GLY A 570 14.08 40.58 8.82
CA GLY A 570 14.06 40.95 10.24
C GLY A 570 13.56 42.38 10.46
N PRO A 571 14.15 43.12 11.44
CA PRO A 571 15.16 42.66 12.41
C PRO A 571 14.60 41.80 13.54
N SER A 572 13.27 41.84 13.77
CA SER A 572 12.58 41.19 14.89
C SER A 572 11.45 40.28 14.41
N ALA A 573 10.69 39.69 15.33
CA ALA A 573 9.54 38.85 15.07
C ALA A 573 8.21 39.64 15.01
N GLY A 574 7.21 39.08 14.36
CA GLY A 574 5.83 39.63 14.36
C GLY A 574 5.75 41.00 13.73
N ASN A 575 5.08 41.93 14.42
CA ASN A 575 4.84 43.30 13.91
C ASN A 575 6.09 44.15 13.73
N GLU A 576 7.19 43.83 14.40
CA GLU A 576 8.48 44.52 14.29
C GLU A 576 9.43 43.86 13.28
N GLY A 577 9.01 42.73 12.71
CA GLY A 577 9.67 42.04 11.62
C GLY A 577 9.16 42.46 10.25
N GLY A 578 9.48 41.68 9.24
CA GLY A 578 8.95 41.80 7.89
C GLY A 578 9.71 42.79 6.99
N TYR A 579 10.88 43.26 7.39
CA TYR A 579 11.74 44.10 6.58
C TYR A 579 12.87 43.28 5.92
N LEU A 580 13.29 43.69 4.75
CA LEU A 580 14.53 43.21 4.14
C LEU A 580 15.71 43.89 4.85
N VAL A 581 16.48 43.13 5.62
CA VAL A 581 17.63 43.64 6.37
C VAL A 581 18.89 43.67 5.49
N ALA A 582 19.12 42.58 4.76
CA ALA A 582 20.24 42.45 3.83
C ALA A 582 19.94 41.45 2.71
N GLN A 583 20.58 41.66 1.56
CA GLN A 583 20.64 40.65 0.49
C GLN A 583 21.97 40.74 -0.26
N GLY A 584 22.50 39.60 -0.69
CA GLY A 584 23.76 39.55 -1.42
C GLY A 584 24.48 38.22 -1.29
N THR A 585 25.71 38.14 -1.73
CA THR A 585 26.57 36.97 -1.53
C THR A 585 27.08 36.90 -0.08
N VAL A 586 27.46 35.70 0.39
CA VAL A 586 28.06 35.49 1.71
C VAL A 586 29.27 36.44 1.96
N LYS A 587 30.01 36.83 0.89
CA LYS A 587 31.17 37.72 0.97
C LYS A 587 30.77 39.19 1.13
N ASP A 588 29.64 39.59 0.57
CA ASP A 588 29.14 40.97 0.55
C ASP A 588 28.44 41.35 1.85
N SER A 589 27.89 40.39 2.55
CA SER A 589 27.09 40.61 3.76
C SER A 589 28.01 40.74 5.00
N LYS A 590 28.36 41.98 5.39
CA LYS A 590 29.04 42.23 6.67
C LYS A 590 28.22 41.76 7.89
N HIS A 591 26.90 41.62 7.79
CA HIS A 591 26.01 41.13 8.83
C HIS A 591 26.12 39.62 9.04
N VAL A 592 26.38 38.85 7.98
CA VAL A 592 26.56 37.38 8.08
C VAL A 592 27.87 37.01 8.81
N ARG A 593 28.81 37.93 8.98
CA ARG A 593 30.01 37.68 9.78
C ARG A 593 29.79 37.72 11.29
N ASN A 594 28.64 38.19 11.75
CA ASN A 594 28.28 38.32 13.17
C ASN A 594 27.11 37.45 13.59
N LEU A 595 26.56 36.59 12.72
CA LEU A 595 25.70 35.46 13.00
C LEU A 595 26.49 34.19 13.21
#